data_76af4863382b0b6e76fa287a371b6ed1
#
_entry.id   76af4863382b0b6e76fa287a371b6ed1
#
_cell.length_a   1.000
_cell.length_b   1.000
_cell.length_c   1.000
_cell.angle_alpha   90.00
_cell.angle_beta   90.00
_cell.angle_gamma   90.00
#
_symmetry.space_group_name_H-M   'P 1'
#
loop_
_entity.id
_entity.type
_entity.pdbx_description
1 polymer ?
#
loop_
_entity_poly.entity_id
_entity_poly.type
_entity_poly.pdbx_seq_one_letter_code
_entity_poly.pdbx_strand_id
1 'polypeptide(L)'
;MRDDTAGRPVGHRDGEFHHRHSHAGASRHPGGSHLLFVDGLSVSFDLYDPDAPYFSAPRRRVEVLRDLTLSVHAGEVLAVVGASGSGKTVLADALLGIFEPNALVTGRIWFDGSPQDAAGLARLRGRGISLVPQSVTHLDPLMCVGAQVVGAHPWAERERRRARMRELFAAYGLPASVERMYPHELSGGMARRVLLTCALVDAPRLIVADEPTPGLDMDLAVRAVGDLRSFADGGGGVLLITHDLELALRVADRVAVFRDGTVVEETAASSFAAPGLLRDPFSRALWYAMPRHGMDAAAAEAALDGGGFAAGTAHAGVGPSGTARDGGDRAAGAACADDGRFPGPAAPVPMRGGIAGGPAASGLDGSEAMGDGPRGA
;
A
#
# COMPACT_ATOMS: atom_id res chain seq x y z
N MET A 1 -0.39 61.37 27.09
CA MET A 1 -1.04 60.73 25.96
C MET A 1 -0.01 59.94 25.24
N ARG A 2 0.21 58.68 25.61
CA ARG A 2 1.10 57.72 24.94
C ARG A 2 0.29 56.44 24.80
N ASP A 3 0.04 56.09 23.55
CA ASP A 3 -0.68 54.87 23.15
C ASP A 3 0.40 53.74 23.08
N ASP A 4 0.25 52.76 23.96
CA ASP A 4 0.99 51.50 23.94
C ASP A 4 0.04 50.43 23.43
N THR A 5 0.14 50.10 22.13
CA THR A 5 -0.44 48.90 21.58
C THR A 5 0.61 47.83 21.44
N ALA A 6 0.80 47.05 22.52
CA ALA A 6 1.62 45.85 22.51
C ALA A 6 0.89 44.73 21.74
N GLY A 7 1.49 44.31 20.64
CA GLY A 7 1.04 43.15 19.85
C GLY A 7 1.12 41.87 20.67
N ARG A 8 -0.03 41.18 20.81
CA ARG A 8 -0.12 39.81 21.34
C ARG A 8 0.40 38.82 20.30
N PRO A 9 1.22 37.83 20.68
CA PRO A 9 1.57 36.74 19.78
C PRO A 9 0.33 35.86 19.53
N VAL A 10 0.09 35.57 18.26
CA VAL A 10 -0.93 34.62 17.80
C VAL A 10 -0.48 33.22 18.23
N GLY A 11 -1.11 32.69 19.26
CA GLY A 11 -0.89 31.32 19.69
C GLY A 11 -1.38 30.34 18.61
N HIS A 12 -0.48 29.52 18.13
CA HIS A 12 -0.84 28.30 17.42
C HIS A 12 -1.69 27.44 18.37
N ARG A 13 -2.97 27.37 18.11
CA ARG A 13 -3.82 26.35 18.68
C ARG A 13 -3.48 25.05 17.93
N ASP A 14 -2.83 24.14 18.61
CA ASP A 14 -2.78 22.73 18.23
C ASP A 14 -4.22 22.23 18.20
N GLY A 15 -4.82 22.23 17.01
CA GLY A 15 -6.15 21.71 16.78
C GLY A 15 -6.07 20.19 16.86
N GLU A 16 -6.56 19.61 17.95
CA GLU A 16 -6.97 18.21 18.00
C GLU A 16 -8.01 18.01 16.90
N PHE A 17 -7.58 17.45 15.77
CA PHE A 17 -8.48 17.08 14.69
C PHE A 17 -9.28 15.84 15.09
N HIS A 18 -10.34 16.05 15.89
CA HIS A 18 -11.40 15.08 16.04
C HIS A 18 -12.27 15.09 14.78
N HIS A 19 -11.84 14.35 13.75
CA HIS A 19 -12.73 14.04 12.64
C HIS A 19 -13.87 13.17 13.16
N ARG A 20 -15.08 13.75 13.22
CA ARG A 20 -16.31 12.99 13.43
C ARG A 20 -16.58 12.16 12.17
N HIS A 21 -15.95 10.97 12.10
CA HIS A 21 -16.48 9.94 11.24
C HIS A 21 -17.81 9.51 11.83
N SER A 22 -18.91 9.63 11.08
CA SER A 22 -20.18 9.02 11.46
C SER A 22 -20.04 7.50 11.26
N HIS A 23 -19.38 6.84 12.21
CA HIS A 23 -19.34 5.39 12.27
C HIS A 23 -20.75 4.90 12.60
N ALA A 24 -21.51 4.55 11.57
CA ALA A 24 -22.77 3.83 11.76
C ALA A 24 -22.44 2.39 12.13
N GLY A 25 -22.20 2.17 13.42
CA GLY A 25 -21.89 0.86 13.98
C GLY A 25 -20.84 1.00 15.07
N ALA A 26 -21.28 1.43 16.25
CA ALA A 26 -20.42 1.49 17.42
C ALA A 26 -20.01 0.09 17.86
N SER A 27 -18.85 -0.37 17.46
CA SER A 27 -18.16 -1.47 18.12
C SER A 27 -16.79 -1.00 18.60
N ARG A 28 -16.75 -0.74 19.88
CA ARG A 28 -15.64 -0.86 20.83
C ARG A 28 -14.22 -0.53 20.35
N HIS A 29 -13.97 0.73 19.98
CA HIS A 29 -12.63 1.26 20.11
C HIS A 29 -12.70 2.49 21.04
N PRO A 30 -12.25 2.37 22.30
CA PRO A 30 -12.20 3.53 23.19
C PRO A 30 -11.16 4.49 22.65
N GLY A 31 -11.58 5.64 22.10
CA GLY A 31 -10.76 6.83 21.91
C GLY A 31 -9.36 6.64 21.30
N GLY A 32 -9.19 5.67 20.40
CA GLY A 32 -7.88 5.32 19.84
C GLY A 32 -7.48 6.24 18.70
N SER A 33 -6.28 6.78 18.76
CA SER A 33 -5.62 7.42 17.64
C SER A 33 -5.58 6.47 16.43
N HIS A 34 -5.88 6.99 15.23
CA HIS A 34 -5.74 6.22 14.00
C HIS A 34 -4.28 5.78 13.83
N LEU A 35 -4.05 4.50 13.53
CA LEU A 35 -2.73 4.01 13.15
C LEU A 35 -2.36 4.50 11.75
N LEU A 36 -3.31 4.45 10.82
CA LEU A 36 -3.23 5.04 9.50
C LEU A 36 -4.45 5.93 9.29
N PHE A 37 -4.24 7.13 8.78
CA PHE A 37 -5.31 8.02 8.32
C PHE A 37 -4.93 8.63 6.98
N VAL A 38 -5.83 8.52 6.02
CA VAL A 38 -5.71 9.05 4.65
C VAL A 38 -6.83 10.04 4.45
N ASP A 39 -6.51 11.24 4.00
CA ASP A 39 -7.46 12.34 3.81
C ASP A 39 -7.32 12.95 2.43
N GLY A 40 -8.36 12.80 1.61
CA GLY A 40 -8.44 13.39 0.29
C GLY A 40 -7.36 12.92 -0.68
N LEU A 41 -6.90 11.67 -0.58
CA LEU A 41 -5.83 11.15 -1.44
C LEU A 41 -6.34 11.04 -2.88
N SER A 42 -5.67 11.75 -3.78
CA SER A 42 -5.87 11.60 -5.22
C SER A 42 -4.55 11.27 -5.90
N VAL A 43 -4.60 10.32 -6.84
CA VAL A 43 -3.45 9.90 -7.65
C VAL A 43 -3.83 9.93 -9.12
N SER A 44 -3.10 10.70 -9.91
CA SER A 44 -3.27 10.81 -11.35
C SER A 44 -1.95 10.49 -12.05
N PHE A 45 -2.04 9.98 -13.28
CA PHE A 45 -0.89 9.71 -14.12
C PHE A 45 -0.96 10.54 -15.40
N ASP A 46 0.16 11.19 -15.76
CA ASP A 46 0.30 11.84 -17.06
C ASP A 46 0.78 10.80 -18.09
N LEU A 47 -0.15 10.30 -18.91
CA LEU A 47 0.09 9.28 -19.93
C LEU A 47 0.14 9.92 -21.31
N TYR A 48 0.98 9.38 -22.21
CA TYR A 48 0.94 9.76 -23.61
C TYR A 48 -0.25 9.08 -24.29
N ASP A 49 -0.86 9.81 -25.25
CA ASP A 49 -1.92 9.25 -26.08
C ASP A 49 -1.34 8.11 -26.94
N PRO A 50 -1.80 6.86 -26.76
CA PRO A 50 -1.25 5.71 -27.49
C PRO A 50 -1.56 5.75 -28.99
N ASP A 51 -2.60 6.49 -29.40
CA ASP A 51 -3.04 6.60 -30.80
C ASP A 51 -2.32 7.72 -31.55
N ALA A 52 -1.53 8.54 -30.86
CA ALA A 52 -0.79 9.65 -31.47
C ALA A 52 0.66 9.25 -31.82
N PRO A 53 1.27 9.86 -32.86
CA PRO A 53 2.67 9.61 -33.18
C PRO A 53 3.59 9.95 -31.99
N TYR A 54 4.53 9.09 -31.69
CA TYR A 54 5.38 9.14 -30.48
C TYR A 54 6.00 10.52 -30.19
N PHE A 55 6.47 11.25 -31.23
CA PHE A 55 7.10 12.56 -31.07
C PHE A 55 6.12 13.73 -30.88
N SER A 56 4.82 13.52 -31.10
CA SER A 56 3.79 14.57 -31.02
C SER A 56 2.61 14.18 -30.13
N ALA A 57 2.71 13.05 -29.45
CA ALA A 57 1.64 12.53 -28.60
C ALA A 57 1.30 13.52 -27.47
N PRO A 58 0.06 14.05 -27.41
CA PRO A 58 -0.37 14.86 -26.30
C PRO A 58 -0.38 14.03 -25.01
N ARG A 59 -0.11 14.70 -23.89
CA ARG A 59 -0.27 14.05 -22.57
C ARG A 59 -1.72 14.14 -22.13
N ARG A 60 -2.26 13.01 -21.71
CA ARG A 60 -3.58 12.91 -21.08
C ARG A 60 -3.39 12.55 -19.60
N ARG A 61 -4.04 13.32 -18.73
CA ARG A 61 -4.10 12.99 -17.31
C ARG A 61 -5.22 11.98 -17.06
N VAL A 62 -4.86 10.85 -16.43
CA VAL A 62 -5.79 9.82 -16.00
C VAL A 62 -5.78 9.78 -14.48
N GLU A 63 -6.90 10.10 -13.87
CA GLU A 63 -7.08 10.04 -12.42
C GLU A 63 -7.52 8.64 -12.04
N VAL A 64 -6.74 8.00 -11.15
CA VAL A 64 -6.96 6.62 -10.70
C VAL A 64 -7.52 6.59 -9.28
N LEU A 65 -7.02 7.44 -8.38
CA LEU A 65 -7.63 7.66 -7.07
C LEU A 65 -8.20 9.07 -7.00
N ARG A 66 -9.38 9.20 -6.37
CA ARG A 66 -10.16 10.44 -6.32
C ARG A 66 -10.63 10.71 -4.90
N ASP A 67 -10.10 11.76 -4.28
CA ASP A 67 -10.54 12.26 -2.97
C ASP A 67 -10.80 11.15 -1.95
N LEU A 68 -9.88 10.16 -1.92
CA LEU A 68 -10.03 8.97 -1.12
C LEU A 68 -9.71 9.26 0.34
N THR A 69 -10.65 8.93 1.21
CA THR A 69 -10.47 9.04 2.66
C THR A 69 -10.76 7.69 3.31
N LEU A 70 -9.84 7.22 4.16
CA LEU A 70 -9.99 5.99 4.95
C LEU A 70 -9.12 6.05 6.21
N SER A 71 -9.43 5.19 7.18
CA SER A 71 -8.63 5.05 8.39
C SER A 71 -8.51 3.59 8.83
N VAL A 72 -7.34 3.23 9.39
CA VAL A 72 -7.09 1.93 10.04
C VAL A 72 -6.66 2.18 11.48
N HIS A 73 -7.24 1.43 12.41
CA HIS A 73 -6.88 1.49 13.83
C HIS A 73 -5.94 0.34 14.22
N ALA A 74 -5.25 0.49 15.34
CA ALA A 74 -4.53 -0.62 15.94
C ALA A 74 -5.54 -1.69 16.43
N GLY A 75 -5.24 -2.95 16.20
CA GLY A 75 -6.14 -4.07 16.50
C GLY A 75 -7.23 -4.31 15.46
N GLU A 76 -7.21 -3.60 14.33
CA GLU A 76 -8.26 -3.63 13.32
C GLU A 76 -7.81 -4.28 12.01
N VAL A 77 -8.72 -4.99 11.37
CA VAL A 77 -8.65 -5.37 9.95
C VAL A 77 -9.69 -4.56 9.19
N LEU A 78 -9.24 -3.60 8.38
CA LEU A 78 -10.07 -2.91 7.40
C LEU A 78 -9.93 -3.62 6.04
N ALA A 79 -11.02 -4.17 5.53
CA ALA A 79 -11.03 -4.74 4.19
C ALA A 79 -11.43 -3.69 3.15
N VAL A 80 -10.62 -3.51 2.11
CA VAL A 80 -10.95 -2.70 0.92
C VAL A 80 -11.38 -3.65 -0.19
N VAL A 81 -12.67 -3.62 -0.54
CA VAL A 81 -13.26 -4.52 -1.51
C VAL A 81 -13.80 -3.76 -2.72
N GLY A 82 -13.65 -4.32 -3.91
CA GLY A 82 -14.11 -3.67 -5.15
C GLY A 82 -13.68 -4.42 -6.40
N ALA A 83 -14.17 -3.98 -7.56
CA ALA A 83 -13.86 -4.60 -8.84
C ALA A 83 -12.35 -4.58 -9.16
N SER A 84 -11.90 -5.53 -9.97
CA SER A 84 -10.53 -5.52 -10.50
C SER A 84 -10.32 -4.28 -11.36
N GLY A 85 -9.11 -3.68 -11.31
CA GLY A 85 -8.78 -2.47 -12.06
C GLY A 85 -9.35 -1.16 -11.48
N SER A 86 -10.00 -1.18 -10.32
CA SER A 86 -10.57 0.03 -9.69
C SER A 86 -9.53 0.97 -9.05
N GLY A 87 -8.24 0.60 -8.99
CA GLY A 87 -7.18 1.42 -8.40
C GLY A 87 -6.67 0.96 -7.03
N LYS A 88 -7.11 -0.20 -6.53
CA LYS A 88 -6.74 -0.70 -5.18
C LYS A 88 -5.23 -0.92 -5.00
N THR A 89 -4.53 -1.43 -6.01
CA THR A 89 -3.07 -1.58 -5.98
C THR A 89 -2.37 -0.21 -5.95
N VAL A 90 -2.90 0.78 -6.67
CA VAL A 90 -2.37 2.16 -6.61
C VAL A 90 -2.53 2.75 -5.21
N LEU A 91 -3.61 2.40 -4.48
CA LEU A 91 -3.74 2.76 -3.07
C LEU A 91 -2.64 2.11 -2.22
N ALA A 92 -2.38 0.80 -2.40
CA ALA A 92 -1.32 0.11 -1.67
C ALA A 92 0.06 0.76 -1.91
N ASP A 93 0.39 1.06 -3.18
CA ASP A 93 1.64 1.72 -3.55
C ASP A 93 1.74 3.13 -2.96
N ALA A 94 0.65 3.90 -3.00
CA ALA A 94 0.59 5.24 -2.43
C ALA A 94 0.86 5.25 -0.92
N LEU A 95 0.31 4.29 -0.17
CA LEU A 95 0.54 4.14 1.27
C LEU A 95 1.98 3.78 1.61
N LEU A 96 2.70 3.19 0.68
CA LEU A 96 4.12 2.88 0.81
C LEU A 96 5.03 4.00 0.27
N GLY A 97 4.46 5.05 -0.31
CA GLY A 97 5.23 6.09 -0.98
C GLY A 97 5.98 5.57 -2.21
N ILE A 98 5.40 4.59 -2.90
CA ILE A 98 5.91 4.05 -4.18
C ILE A 98 5.14 4.75 -5.29
N PHE A 99 5.79 5.68 -5.97
CA PHE A 99 5.16 6.48 -7.01
C PHE A 99 5.96 6.39 -8.30
N GLU A 100 5.24 6.19 -9.40
CA GLU A 100 5.83 6.30 -10.73
C GLU A 100 6.25 7.74 -11.03
N PRO A 101 7.30 7.97 -11.85
CA PRO A 101 7.80 9.32 -12.15
C PRO A 101 6.77 10.26 -12.79
N ASN A 102 5.73 9.73 -13.43
CA ASN A 102 4.63 10.45 -14.07
C ASN A 102 3.38 10.54 -13.17
N ALA A 103 3.47 10.12 -11.91
CA ALA A 103 2.38 10.22 -10.96
C ALA A 103 2.30 11.63 -10.36
N LEU A 104 1.08 12.16 -10.27
CA LEU A 104 0.75 13.33 -9.49
C LEU A 104 -0.10 12.89 -8.30
N VAL A 105 0.41 13.13 -7.09
CA VAL A 105 -0.22 12.71 -5.83
C VAL A 105 -0.59 13.94 -5.04
N THR A 106 -1.83 14.00 -4.57
CA THR A 106 -2.35 15.04 -3.68
C THR A 106 -3.10 14.41 -2.52
N GLY A 107 -3.39 15.18 -1.48
CA GLY A 107 -3.98 14.68 -0.24
C GLY A 107 -2.95 14.53 0.85
N ARG A 108 -3.32 13.90 1.96
CA ARG A 108 -2.50 13.79 3.16
C ARG A 108 -2.59 12.39 3.76
N ILE A 109 -1.46 11.89 4.25
CA ILE A 109 -1.36 10.59 4.92
C ILE A 109 -0.73 10.82 6.29
N TRP A 110 -1.34 10.25 7.33
CA TRP A 110 -0.78 10.21 8.69
C TRP A 110 -0.54 8.77 9.10
N PHE A 111 0.56 8.54 9.76
CA PHE A 111 0.87 7.27 10.37
C PHE A 111 1.23 7.50 11.84
N ASP A 112 0.52 6.81 12.73
CA ASP A 112 0.69 6.93 14.19
C ASP A 112 0.62 8.40 14.66
N GLY A 113 -0.38 9.15 14.17
CA GLY A 113 -0.61 10.55 14.48
C GLY A 113 0.36 11.55 13.83
N SER A 114 1.35 11.08 13.09
CA SER A 114 2.36 11.93 12.44
C SER A 114 2.10 12.04 10.93
N PRO A 115 2.10 13.27 10.35
CA PRO A 115 1.95 13.45 8.90
C PRO A 115 3.17 12.88 8.18
N GLN A 116 2.92 12.22 7.05
CA GLN A 116 3.94 11.58 6.25
C GLN A 116 4.01 12.19 4.85
N ASP A 117 5.23 12.54 4.44
CA ASP A 117 5.58 12.79 3.05
C ASP A 117 6.14 11.51 2.39
N ALA A 118 6.48 11.58 1.12
CA ALA A 118 7.05 10.44 0.38
C ALA A 118 8.32 9.88 1.04
N ALA A 119 9.16 10.75 1.60
CA ALA A 119 10.38 10.34 2.31
C ALA A 119 10.05 9.68 3.66
N GLY A 120 9.02 10.18 4.36
CA GLY A 120 8.48 9.59 5.59
C GLY A 120 7.97 8.19 5.35
N LEU A 121 7.10 8.02 4.34
CA LEU A 121 6.57 6.72 3.94
C LEU A 121 7.69 5.75 3.54
N ALA A 122 8.71 6.23 2.80
CA ALA A 122 9.86 5.39 2.44
C ALA A 122 10.63 4.87 3.68
N ARG A 123 10.74 5.66 4.75
CA ARG A 123 11.37 5.24 6.01
C ARG A 123 10.53 4.23 6.79
N LEU A 124 9.21 4.23 6.61
CA LEU A 124 8.29 3.31 7.28
C LEU A 124 8.27 1.92 6.62
N ARG A 125 8.72 1.78 5.36
CA ARG A 125 8.72 0.49 4.66
C ARG A 125 9.51 -0.56 5.43
N GLY A 126 8.89 -1.71 5.65
CA GLY A 126 9.49 -2.85 6.35
C GLY A 126 9.59 -2.70 7.87
N ARG A 127 9.41 -1.50 8.43
CA ARG A 127 9.50 -1.26 9.89
C ARG A 127 8.18 -0.82 10.51
N GLY A 128 7.53 0.18 9.92
CA GLY A 128 6.21 0.65 10.34
C GLY A 128 5.10 0.03 9.51
N ILE A 129 5.30 0.00 8.19
CA ILE A 129 4.35 -0.52 7.20
C ILE A 129 5.03 -1.61 6.38
N SER A 130 4.41 -2.79 6.28
CA SER A 130 4.84 -3.87 5.38
C SER A 130 3.78 -4.18 4.34
N LEU A 131 4.24 -4.63 3.16
CA LEU A 131 3.38 -5.02 2.04
C LEU A 131 3.40 -6.53 1.85
N VAL A 132 2.22 -7.12 1.70
CA VAL A 132 2.04 -8.41 1.02
C VAL A 132 1.56 -8.10 -0.39
N PRO A 133 2.42 -8.19 -1.43
CA PRO A 133 2.06 -7.77 -2.77
C PRO A 133 1.21 -8.81 -3.50
N GLN A 134 0.45 -8.35 -4.48
CA GLN A 134 -0.39 -9.20 -5.34
C GLN A 134 0.44 -10.19 -6.16
N SER A 135 1.57 -9.77 -6.71
CA SER A 135 2.39 -10.58 -7.60
C SER A 135 3.58 -11.22 -6.88
N VAL A 136 3.83 -12.48 -7.17
CA VAL A 136 5.03 -13.20 -6.73
C VAL A 136 6.31 -12.70 -7.42
N THR A 137 6.20 -11.92 -8.49
CA THR A 137 7.33 -11.30 -9.20
C THR A 137 8.06 -10.24 -8.38
N HIS A 138 7.55 -9.87 -7.21
CA HIS A 138 8.25 -9.02 -6.25
C HIS A 138 9.44 -9.73 -5.57
N LEU A 139 9.53 -11.05 -5.69
CA LEU A 139 10.74 -11.77 -5.29
C LEU A 139 11.81 -11.59 -6.37
N ASP A 140 13.01 -11.17 -5.97
CA ASP A 140 14.16 -11.04 -6.87
C ASP A 140 14.58 -12.43 -7.38
N PRO A 141 14.49 -12.71 -8.70
CA PRO A 141 14.82 -14.03 -9.27
C PRO A 141 16.29 -14.40 -9.13
N LEU A 142 17.17 -13.44 -8.87
CA LEU A 142 18.63 -13.63 -8.77
C LEU A 142 19.11 -13.84 -7.32
N MET A 143 18.21 -13.71 -6.34
CA MET A 143 18.54 -13.91 -4.93
C MET A 143 17.82 -15.13 -4.36
N CYS A 144 18.51 -15.92 -3.51
CA CYS A 144 17.83 -16.99 -2.79
C CYS A 144 16.86 -16.42 -1.75
N VAL A 145 15.78 -17.16 -1.50
CA VAL A 145 14.66 -16.77 -0.65
C VAL A 145 15.09 -16.32 0.74
N GLY A 146 15.99 -17.08 1.39
CA GLY A 146 16.47 -16.73 2.72
C GLY A 146 17.20 -15.40 2.77
N ALA A 147 17.99 -15.08 1.74
CA ALA A 147 18.69 -13.80 1.64
C ALA A 147 17.68 -12.63 1.50
N GLN A 148 16.61 -12.81 0.73
CA GLN A 148 15.57 -11.81 0.54
C GLN A 148 14.78 -11.56 1.84
N VAL A 149 14.34 -12.61 2.53
CA VAL A 149 13.58 -12.51 3.78
C VAL A 149 14.44 -11.90 4.89
N VAL A 150 15.69 -12.33 5.00
CA VAL A 150 16.61 -11.82 6.04
C VAL A 150 17.05 -10.39 5.75
N GLY A 151 17.28 -10.05 4.47
CA GLY A 151 17.66 -8.70 4.05
C GLY A 151 19.08 -8.29 4.46
N ALA A 152 19.47 -7.09 4.02
CA ALA A 152 20.77 -6.49 4.30
C ALA A 152 20.78 -5.76 5.65
N HIS A 153 20.89 -6.48 6.74
CA HIS A 153 20.93 -5.96 8.10
C HIS A 153 22.27 -6.26 8.81
N PRO A 154 22.62 -5.58 9.92
CA PRO A 154 23.74 -5.96 10.77
C PRO A 154 23.62 -7.42 11.23
N TRP A 155 24.74 -8.09 11.49
CA TRP A 155 24.81 -9.53 11.72
C TRP A 155 23.83 -10.03 12.82
N ALA A 156 23.79 -9.38 13.97
CA ALA A 156 22.90 -9.77 15.08
C ALA A 156 21.41 -9.68 14.70
N GLU A 157 21.02 -8.70 13.88
CA GLU A 157 19.66 -8.55 13.38
C GLU A 157 19.34 -9.60 12.32
N ARG A 158 20.29 -9.93 11.44
CA ARG A 158 20.15 -11.02 10.45
C ARG A 158 19.87 -12.36 11.11
N GLU A 159 20.59 -12.70 12.19
CA GLU A 159 20.36 -13.96 12.92
C GLU A 159 18.95 -14.01 13.56
N ARG A 160 18.51 -12.93 14.17
CA ARG A 160 17.15 -12.82 14.71
C ARG A 160 16.10 -12.99 13.62
N ARG A 161 16.27 -12.31 12.50
CA ARG A 161 15.36 -12.41 11.34
C ARG A 161 15.38 -13.81 10.74
N ARG A 162 16.53 -14.46 10.65
CA ARG A 162 16.66 -15.83 10.16
C ARG A 162 15.94 -16.82 11.09
N ALA A 163 16.07 -16.66 12.41
CA ALA A 163 15.33 -17.46 13.37
C ALA A 163 13.82 -17.27 13.18
N ARG A 164 13.36 -16.02 13.08
CA ARG A 164 11.95 -15.69 12.87
C ARG A 164 11.42 -16.20 11.53
N MET A 165 12.20 -16.09 10.45
CA MET A 165 11.87 -16.66 9.15
C MET A 165 11.62 -18.17 9.24
N ARG A 166 12.47 -18.91 9.95
CA ARG A 166 12.33 -20.37 10.11
C ARG A 166 11.08 -20.75 10.89
N GLU A 167 10.73 -20.00 11.93
CA GLU A 167 9.45 -20.15 12.65
C GLU A 167 8.26 -19.95 11.71
N LEU A 168 8.26 -18.88 10.92
CA LEU A 168 7.20 -18.57 9.96
C LEU A 168 7.14 -19.63 8.85
N PHE A 169 8.30 -20.09 8.33
CA PHE A 169 8.33 -21.18 7.36
C PHE A 169 7.69 -22.45 7.90
N ALA A 170 8.02 -22.83 9.14
CA ALA A 170 7.40 -23.98 9.78
C ALA A 170 5.88 -23.79 9.96
N ALA A 171 5.45 -22.60 10.40
CA ALA A 171 4.03 -22.27 10.56
C ALA A 171 3.26 -22.33 9.23
N TYR A 172 3.89 -21.92 8.14
CA TYR A 172 3.30 -21.97 6.79
C TYR A 172 3.53 -23.30 6.04
N GLY A 173 4.11 -24.30 6.68
CA GLY A 173 4.38 -25.60 6.06
C GLY A 173 5.40 -25.50 4.90
N LEU A 174 6.32 -24.54 4.96
CA LEU A 174 7.45 -24.46 4.05
C LEU A 174 8.62 -25.29 4.60
N PRO A 175 9.22 -26.20 3.83
CA PRO A 175 10.40 -26.94 4.28
C PRO A 175 11.60 -26.01 4.45
N ALA A 176 12.51 -26.37 5.37
CA ALA A 176 13.70 -25.55 5.64
C ALA A 176 14.60 -25.36 4.39
N SER A 177 14.52 -26.26 3.40
CA SER A 177 15.26 -26.14 2.13
C SER A 177 14.88 -24.88 1.34
N VAL A 178 13.67 -24.34 1.53
CA VAL A 178 13.20 -23.11 0.86
C VAL A 178 14.12 -21.92 1.14
N GLU A 179 14.76 -21.87 2.29
CA GLU A 179 15.75 -20.82 2.61
C GLU A 179 16.82 -20.68 1.54
N ARG A 180 17.21 -21.78 0.87
CA ARG A 180 18.27 -21.84 -0.14
C ARG A 180 17.79 -21.89 -1.57
N MET A 181 16.47 -21.97 -1.79
CA MET A 181 15.87 -21.99 -3.12
C MET A 181 15.81 -20.58 -3.71
N TYR A 182 15.77 -20.52 -5.02
CA TYR A 182 15.48 -19.30 -5.77
C TYR A 182 13.98 -19.21 -6.09
N PRO A 183 13.43 -18.01 -6.35
CA PRO A 183 12.01 -17.85 -6.66
C PRO A 183 11.48 -18.73 -7.80
N HIS A 184 12.26 -18.96 -8.83
CA HIS A 184 11.89 -19.82 -9.96
C HIS A 184 11.80 -21.33 -9.62
N GLU A 185 12.35 -21.75 -8.49
CA GLU A 185 12.25 -23.13 -7.99
C GLU A 185 11.01 -23.35 -7.10
N LEU A 186 10.27 -22.27 -6.79
CA LEU A 186 9.08 -22.32 -5.94
C LEU A 186 7.82 -22.57 -6.76
N SER A 187 6.88 -23.35 -6.20
CA SER A 187 5.52 -23.31 -6.69
C SER A 187 4.85 -21.94 -6.37
N GLY A 188 3.82 -21.56 -7.11
CA GLY A 188 3.10 -20.30 -6.86
C GLY A 188 2.61 -20.16 -5.41
N GLY A 189 2.10 -21.25 -4.82
CA GLY A 189 1.70 -21.28 -3.42
C GLY A 189 2.87 -21.16 -2.43
N MET A 190 4.04 -21.73 -2.75
CA MET A 190 5.25 -21.54 -1.93
C MET A 190 5.72 -20.09 -1.99
N ALA A 191 5.80 -19.49 -3.19
CA ALA A 191 6.22 -18.11 -3.36
C ALA A 191 5.30 -17.14 -2.60
N ARG A 192 3.98 -17.37 -2.62
CA ARG A 192 3.01 -16.57 -1.87
C ARG A 192 3.26 -16.64 -0.35
N ARG A 193 3.51 -17.84 0.19
CA ARG A 193 3.83 -18.02 1.61
C ARG A 193 5.16 -17.39 2.00
N VAL A 194 6.13 -17.34 1.08
CA VAL A 194 7.37 -16.58 1.26
C VAL A 194 7.09 -15.08 1.33
N LEU A 195 6.25 -14.53 0.47
CA LEU A 195 5.86 -13.11 0.52
C LEU A 195 5.16 -12.74 1.85
N LEU A 196 4.27 -13.61 2.36
CA LEU A 196 3.68 -13.44 3.70
C LEU A 196 4.77 -13.44 4.79
N THR A 197 5.76 -14.33 4.68
CA THR A 197 6.89 -14.34 5.61
C THR A 197 7.69 -13.04 5.54
N CYS A 198 7.95 -12.50 4.33
CA CYS A 198 8.63 -11.20 4.16
C CYS A 198 7.89 -10.07 4.88
N ALA A 199 6.57 -10.06 4.81
CA ALA A 199 5.76 -9.02 5.45
C ALA A 199 5.74 -9.13 6.99
N LEU A 200 5.81 -10.35 7.53
CA LEU A 200 5.65 -10.63 8.97
C LEU A 200 6.94 -10.73 9.76
N VAL A 201 8.10 -10.87 9.07
CA VAL A 201 9.39 -11.13 9.75
C VAL A 201 9.82 -9.99 10.67
N ASP A 202 9.47 -8.75 10.36
CA ASP A 202 9.83 -7.56 11.15
C ASP A 202 8.77 -7.13 12.16
N ALA A 203 7.63 -7.85 12.24
CA ALA A 203 6.49 -7.48 13.08
C ALA A 203 6.14 -5.98 12.93
N PRO A 204 5.77 -5.51 11.72
CA PRO A 204 5.43 -4.11 11.48
C PRO A 204 4.23 -3.68 12.34
N ARG A 205 3.90 -2.38 12.35
CA ARG A 205 2.67 -1.91 13.00
C ARG A 205 1.44 -2.01 12.09
N LEU A 206 1.64 -1.85 10.77
CA LEU A 206 0.60 -1.96 9.74
C LEU A 206 1.04 -2.94 8.66
N ILE A 207 0.15 -3.84 8.29
CA ILE A 207 0.29 -4.65 7.08
C ILE A 207 -0.72 -4.18 6.05
N VAL A 208 -0.22 -3.84 4.86
CA VAL A 208 -1.02 -3.66 3.64
C VAL A 208 -0.94 -4.98 2.88
N ALA A 209 -2.04 -5.70 2.77
CA ALA A 209 -2.11 -6.98 2.06
C ALA A 209 -2.93 -6.78 0.76
N ASP A 210 -2.24 -6.72 -0.37
CA ASP A 210 -2.86 -6.56 -1.68
C ASP A 210 -3.04 -7.94 -2.32
N GLU A 211 -4.30 -8.41 -2.37
CA GLU A 211 -4.69 -9.71 -2.92
C GLU A 211 -3.80 -10.86 -2.38
N PRO A 212 -3.76 -11.12 -1.06
CA PRO A 212 -2.80 -12.07 -0.49
C PRO A 212 -3.10 -13.54 -0.81
N THR A 213 -4.28 -13.87 -1.33
CA THR A 213 -4.79 -15.25 -1.43
C THR A 213 -4.85 -15.87 -2.83
N PRO A 214 -4.85 -15.16 -3.97
CA PRO A 214 -4.88 -15.79 -5.28
C PRO A 214 -3.78 -16.84 -5.46
N GLY A 215 -4.13 -18.02 -6.02
CA GLY A 215 -3.19 -19.12 -6.22
C GLY A 215 -2.89 -19.95 -4.97
N LEU A 216 -3.57 -19.70 -3.85
CA LEU A 216 -3.62 -20.60 -2.69
C LEU A 216 -4.88 -21.47 -2.80
N ASP A 217 -4.79 -22.71 -2.29
CA ASP A 217 -6.00 -23.48 -2.00
C ASP A 217 -6.79 -22.84 -0.85
N MET A 218 -8.06 -23.24 -0.70
CA MET A 218 -8.97 -22.62 0.26
C MET A 218 -8.44 -22.69 1.70
N ASP A 219 -7.84 -23.79 2.12
CA ASP A 219 -7.34 -23.95 3.49
C ASP A 219 -6.16 -23.03 3.75
N LEU A 220 -5.26 -22.89 2.78
CA LEU A 220 -4.14 -21.94 2.87
C LEU A 220 -4.61 -20.48 2.79
N ALA A 221 -5.63 -20.19 1.97
CA ALA A 221 -6.22 -18.85 1.89
C ALA A 221 -6.85 -18.42 3.22
N VAL A 222 -7.66 -19.32 3.84
CA VAL A 222 -8.25 -19.09 5.16
C VAL A 222 -7.17 -18.91 6.23
N ARG A 223 -6.12 -19.73 6.18
CA ARG A 223 -4.98 -19.58 7.10
C ARG A 223 -4.29 -18.23 6.92
N ALA A 224 -4.00 -17.83 5.68
CA ALA A 224 -3.31 -16.57 5.40
C ALA A 224 -4.07 -15.35 5.94
N VAL A 225 -5.40 -15.29 5.73
CA VAL A 225 -6.21 -14.19 6.31
C VAL A 225 -6.36 -14.33 7.82
N GLY A 226 -6.39 -15.55 8.36
CA GLY A 226 -6.40 -15.82 9.79
C GLY A 226 -5.11 -15.33 10.48
N ASP A 227 -3.95 -15.45 9.82
CA ASP A 227 -2.68 -14.92 10.33
C ASP A 227 -2.67 -13.38 10.34
N LEU A 228 -3.27 -12.75 9.32
CA LEU A 228 -3.48 -11.30 9.30
C LEU A 228 -4.41 -10.85 10.44
N ARG A 229 -5.49 -11.62 10.73
CA ARG A 229 -6.37 -11.36 11.88
C ARG A 229 -5.60 -11.48 13.19
N SER A 230 -4.82 -12.57 13.36
CA SER A 230 -4.00 -12.77 14.56
C SER A 230 -2.98 -11.66 14.76
N PHE A 231 -2.41 -11.12 13.68
CA PHE A 231 -1.52 -9.97 13.74
C PHE A 231 -2.26 -8.73 14.26
N ALA A 232 -3.48 -8.48 13.78
CA ALA A 232 -4.31 -7.37 14.24
C ALA A 232 -4.71 -7.58 15.72
N ASP A 233 -5.13 -8.77 16.12
CA ASP A 233 -5.45 -9.11 17.52
C ASP A 233 -4.26 -8.88 18.46
N GLY A 234 -3.03 -9.01 17.94
CA GLY A 234 -1.79 -8.66 18.64
C GLY A 234 -1.52 -7.16 18.75
N GLY A 235 -2.42 -6.30 18.28
CA GLY A 235 -2.32 -4.84 18.35
C GLY A 235 -1.77 -4.17 17.10
N GLY A 236 -1.48 -4.92 16.02
CA GLY A 236 -1.18 -4.36 14.71
C GLY A 236 -2.43 -3.85 13.99
N GLY A 237 -2.28 -3.14 12.88
CA GLY A 237 -3.36 -2.80 11.96
C GLY A 237 -3.21 -3.58 10.65
N VAL A 238 -4.32 -3.91 9.99
CA VAL A 238 -4.31 -4.55 8.68
C VAL A 238 -5.22 -3.81 7.71
N LEU A 239 -4.68 -3.44 6.56
CA LEU A 239 -5.44 -3.03 5.39
C LEU A 239 -5.44 -4.21 4.40
N LEU A 240 -6.56 -4.94 4.34
CA LEU A 240 -6.73 -6.09 3.46
C LEU A 240 -7.43 -5.65 2.17
N ILE A 241 -6.71 -5.61 1.07
CA ILE A 241 -7.24 -5.31 -0.26
C ILE A 241 -7.56 -6.64 -0.94
N THR A 242 -8.81 -6.84 -1.35
CA THR A 242 -9.21 -8.06 -2.06
C THR A 242 -10.49 -7.86 -2.88
N HIS A 243 -10.70 -8.70 -3.87
CA HIS A 243 -11.98 -8.84 -4.56
C HIS A 243 -12.84 -9.98 -3.96
N ASP A 244 -12.27 -10.81 -3.10
CA ASP A 244 -12.98 -11.88 -2.38
C ASP A 244 -13.62 -11.31 -1.10
N LEU A 245 -14.84 -10.79 -1.26
CA LEU A 245 -15.62 -10.24 -0.15
C LEU A 245 -15.95 -11.31 0.90
N GLU A 246 -16.23 -12.55 0.46
CA GLU A 246 -16.62 -13.61 1.38
C GLU A 246 -15.48 -13.99 2.32
N LEU A 247 -14.26 -14.07 1.80
CA LEU A 247 -13.06 -14.34 2.58
C LEU A 247 -12.73 -13.14 3.49
N ALA A 248 -12.86 -11.91 2.98
CA ALA A 248 -12.64 -10.69 3.75
C ALA A 248 -13.57 -10.61 4.98
N LEU A 249 -14.85 -10.93 4.81
CA LEU A 249 -15.86 -10.88 5.88
C LEU A 249 -15.59 -11.88 7.04
N ARG A 250 -14.70 -12.86 6.84
CA ARG A 250 -14.31 -13.80 7.92
C ARG A 250 -13.38 -13.15 8.95
N VAL A 251 -12.67 -12.09 8.56
CA VAL A 251 -11.58 -11.52 9.38
C VAL A 251 -11.71 -10.02 9.58
N ALA A 252 -12.46 -9.31 8.73
CA ALA A 252 -12.57 -7.87 8.77
C ALA A 252 -13.47 -7.38 9.90
N ASP A 253 -13.08 -6.29 10.55
CA ASP A 253 -13.92 -5.52 11.46
C ASP A 253 -14.79 -4.53 10.68
N ARG A 254 -14.20 -3.89 9.67
CA ARG A 254 -14.86 -2.92 8.78
C ARG A 254 -14.54 -3.24 7.33
N VAL A 255 -15.44 -2.84 6.45
CA VAL A 255 -15.32 -2.97 5.00
C VAL A 255 -15.46 -1.59 4.37
N ALA A 256 -14.48 -1.21 3.57
CA ALA A 256 -14.53 -0.06 2.67
C ALA A 256 -14.80 -0.57 1.26
N VAL A 257 -15.96 -0.25 0.74
CA VAL A 257 -16.37 -0.61 -0.63
C VAL A 257 -15.76 0.41 -1.59
N PHE A 258 -14.92 -0.09 -2.49
CA PHE A 258 -14.12 0.72 -3.39
C PHE A 258 -14.64 0.65 -4.82
N ARG A 259 -14.91 1.80 -5.41
CA ARG A 259 -15.41 1.93 -6.78
C ARG A 259 -14.86 3.19 -7.44
N ASP A 260 -14.46 3.09 -8.70
CA ASP A 260 -14.04 4.23 -9.54
C ASP A 260 -13.01 5.16 -8.86
N GLY A 261 -12.05 4.59 -8.15
CA GLY A 261 -10.96 5.34 -7.52
C GLY A 261 -11.26 5.93 -6.15
N THR A 262 -12.44 5.67 -5.56
CA THR A 262 -12.82 6.19 -4.25
C THR A 262 -13.54 5.15 -3.38
N VAL A 263 -13.70 5.46 -2.09
CA VAL A 263 -14.52 4.67 -1.17
C VAL A 263 -15.95 5.19 -1.23
N VAL A 264 -16.88 4.36 -1.73
CA VAL A 264 -18.31 4.72 -1.87
C VAL A 264 -19.10 4.41 -0.60
N GLU A 265 -18.67 3.44 0.18
CA GLU A 265 -19.24 3.11 1.49
C GLU A 265 -18.19 2.50 2.40
N GLU A 266 -18.19 2.93 3.66
CA GLU A 266 -17.43 2.31 4.73
C GLU A 266 -18.39 1.91 5.83
N THR A 267 -18.38 0.64 6.23
CA THR A 267 -19.34 0.07 7.18
C THR A 267 -18.71 -1.08 7.98
N ALA A 268 -19.34 -1.45 9.10
CA ALA A 268 -18.94 -2.65 9.84
C ALA A 268 -19.13 -3.90 8.96
N ALA A 269 -18.23 -4.88 9.08
CA ALA A 269 -18.35 -6.15 8.35
C ALA A 269 -19.69 -6.86 8.64
N SER A 270 -20.24 -6.68 9.85
CA SER A 270 -21.56 -7.21 10.24
C SER A 270 -22.73 -6.62 9.43
N SER A 271 -22.58 -5.45 8.81
CA SER A 271 -23.60 -4.86 7.92
C SER A 271 -23.83 -5.69 6.66
N PHE A 272 -22.88 -6.53 6.27
CA PHE A 272 -23.04 -7.50 5.19
C PHE A 272 -23.88 -8.74 5.56
N ALA A 273 -24.52 -8.75 6.74
CA ALA A 273 -25.51 -9.76 7.10
C ALA A 273 -26.78 -9.66 6.27
N ALA A 274 -27.19 -8.45 5.83
CA ALA A 274 -28.35 -8.24 5.01
C ALA A 274 -28.20 -7.02 4.09
N PRO A 275 -28.71 -7.05 2.84
CA PRO A 275 -28.53 -5.95 1.88
C PRO A 275 -29.20 -4.66 2.32
N GLY A 276 -30.24 -4.72 3.15
CA GLY A 276 -30.93 -3.55 3.69
C GLY A 276 -30.13 -2.74 4.70
N LEU A 277 -29.00 -3.27 5.19
CA LEU A 277 -28.06 -2.57 6.08
C LEU A 277 -27.01 -1.76 5.31
N LEU A 278 -26.87 -2.00 4.00
CA LEU A 278 -25.94 -1.34 3.11
C LEU A 278 -26.62 -0.12 2.47
N ARG A 279 -25.92 1.01 2.44
CA ARG A 279 -26.46 2.30 1.96
C ARG A 279 -26.24 2.47 0.47
N ASP A 280 -25.03 2.18 -0.01
CA ASP A 280 -24.66 2.37 -1.41
C ASP A 280 -25.24 1.26 -2.31
N PRO A 281 -25.79 1.60 -3.49
CA PRO A 281 -26.30 0.63 -4.45
C PRO A 281 -25.27 -0.41 -4.88
N PHE A 282 -24.00 0.00 -5.05
CA PHE A 282 -22.92 -0.91 -5.43
C PHE A 282 -22.58 -1.90 -4.31
N SER A 283 -22.62 -1.47 -3.05
CA SER A 283 -22.45 -2.35 -1.90
C SER A 283 -23.55 -3.44 -1.85
N ARG A 284 -24.81 -3.06 -2.13
CA ARG A 284 -25.91 -4.01 -2.23
C ARG A 284 -25.71 -4.98 -3.39
N ALA A 285 -25.28 -4.47 -4.56
CA ALA A 285 -24.99 -5.32 -5.71
C ALA A 285 -23.87 -6.34 -5.42
N LEU A 286 -22.80 -5.92 -4.71
CA LEU A 286 -21.75 -6.84 -4.25
C LEU A 286 -22.33 -7.92 -3.32
N TRP A 287 -23.27 -7.57 -2.44
CA TRP A 287 -23.91 -8.52 -1.54
C TRP A 287 -24.66 -9.61 -2.32
N TYR A 288 -25.47 -9.23 -3.34
CA TYR A 288 -26.21 -10.18 -4.19
C TYR A 288 -25.28 -11.04 -5.07
N ALA A 289 -24.11 -10.50 -5.45
CA ALA A 289 -23.13 -11.21 -6.25
C ALA A 289 -22.33 -12.28 -5.46
N MET A 290 -22.43 -12.31 -4.12
CA MET A 290 -21.69 -13.31 -3.32
C MET A 290 -22.20 -14.74 -3.59
N PRO A 291 -21.27 -15.74 -3.69
CA PRO A 291 -21.63 -17.14 -3.90
C PRO A 291 -22.63 -17.69 -2.89
N ARG A 292 -22.50 -17.33 -1.62
CA ARG A 292 -23.39 -17.76 -0.53
C ARG A 292 -24.83 -17.25 -0.68
N HIS A 293 -25.07 -16.23 -1.50
CA HIS A 293 -26.40 -15.67 -1.77
C HIS A 293 -26.94 -16.12 -3.14
N GLY A 294 -26.30 -17.13 -3.77
CA GLY A 294 -26.74 -17.72 -5.03
C GLY A 294 -26.32 -16.96 -6.28
N MET A 295 -25.42 -15.95 -6.16
CA MET A 295 -24.97 -15.10 -7.28
C MET A 295 -26.15 -14.55 -8.09
N ASP A 296 -27.09 -13.89 -7.42
CA ASP A 296 -28.30 -13.34 -8.05
C ASP A 296 -27.94 -12.10 -8.90
N ALA A 297 -27.59 -12.35 -10.16
CA ALA A 297 -27.19 -11.31 -11.10
C ALA A 297 -28.35 -10.30 -11.36
N ALA A 298 -29.59 -10.78 -11.40
CA ALA A 298 -30.75 -9.91 -11.65
C ALA A 298 -30.99 -8.96 -10.46
N ALA A 299 -30.86 -9.46 -9.22
CA ALA A 299 -30.95 -8.61 -8.04
C ALA A 299 -29.77 -7.66 -7.91
N ALA A 300 -28.56 -8.08 -8.33
CA ALA A 300 -27.38 -7.21 -8.37
C ALA A 300 -27.53 -6.06 -9.37
N GLU A 301 -28.02 -6.33 -10.59
CA GLU A 301 -28.33 -5.31 -11.60
C GLU A 301 -29.44 -4.37 -11.11
N ALA A 302 -30.52 -4.89 -10.58
CA ALA A 302 -31.62 -4.07 -10.02
C ALA A 302 -31.14 -3.16 -8.87
N ALA A 303 -30.19 -3.62 -8.06
CA ALA A 303 -29.59 -2.81 -7.02
C ALA A 303 -28.78 -1.64 -7.58
N LEU A 304 -28.11 -1.81 -8.71
CA LEU A 304 -27.36 -0.74 -9.41
C LEU A 304 -28.30 0.26 -10.09
N ASP A 305 -29.37 -0.21 -10.74
CA ASP A 305 -30.34 0.64 -11.47
C ASP A 305 -31.19 1.50 -10.53
N GLY A 306 -31.46 1.04 -9.31
CA GLY A 306 -32.21 1.79 -8.29
C GLY A 306 -31.46 2.99 -7.71
N GLY A 307 -30.19 3.15 -8.03
CA GLY A 307 -29.36 4.31 -7.68
C GLY A 307 -28.95 5.05 -8.94
N GLY A 308 -29.77 5.99 -9.44
CA GLY A 308 -29.51 6.72 -10.69
C GLY A 308 -28.10 7.33 -10.77
N PHE A 309 -27.20 6.67 -11.46
CA PHE A 309 -25.91 7.17 -11.88
C PHE A 309 -25.74 6.97 -13.39
N ALA A 310 -25.51 8.07 -14.08
CA ALA A 310 -25.22 8.10 -15.50
C ALA A 310 -23.96 7.29 -15.81
N ALA A 311 -24.08 6.32 -16.72
CA ALA A 311 -22.98 5.54 -17.23
C ALA A 311 -21.96 6.43 -17.95
N GLY A 312 -20.79 6.59 -17.35
CA GLY A 312 -19.60 7.15 -18.00
C GLY A 312 -18.83 6.03 -18.68
N THR A 313 -18.89 6.06 -20.00
CA THR A 313 -18.04 5.46 -21.05
C THR A 313 -17.03 4.36 -20.69
N ALA A 314 -17.22 3.27 -21.38
CA ALA A 314 -16.44 2.05 -21.52
C ALA A 314 -14.91 2.23 -21.55
N HIS A 315 -14.22 1.46 -20.73
CA HIS A 315 -12.81 1.18 -20.90
C HIS A 315 -12.62 -0.09 -21.74
N ALA A 316 -11.97 0.09 -22.89
CA ALA A 316 -11.46 -0.99 -23.69
C ALA A 316 -10.36 -1.73 -22.92
N GLY A 317 -10.58 -3.01 -22.64
CA GLY A 317 -9.59 -3.87 -22.02
C GLY A 317 -8.44 -4.17 -23.00
N VAL A 318 -7.22 -3.89 -22.58
CA VAL A 318 -6.01 -4.41 -23.22
C VAL A 318 -5.65 -5.71 -22.51
N GLY A 319 -5.94 -6.82 -23.18
CA GLY A 319 -5.48 -8.15 -22.75
C GLY A 319 -4.03 -8.38 -23.20
N PRO A 320 -3.18 -9.03 -22.40
CA PRO A 320 -1.86 -9.43 -22.84
C PRO A 320 -1.94 -10.71 -23.66
N SER A 321 -1.50 -10.65 -24.92
CA SER A 321 -1.25 -11.82 -25.75
C SER A 321 0.05 -12.49 -25.30
N GLY A 322 -0.04 -13.58 -24.57
CA GLY A 322 1.09 -14.44 -24.23
C GLY A 322 1.22 -15.59 -25.21
N THR A 323 2.27 -15.61 -26.02
CA THR A 323 2.69 -16.82 -26.73
C THR A 323 3.65 -17.62 -25.85
N ALA A 324 3.20 -18.80 -25.45
CA ALA A 324 4.04 -19.83 -24.86
C ALA A 324 5.08 -20.32 -25.87
N ARG A 325 6.35 -20.42 -25.45
CA ARG A 325 7.34 -21.30 -26.06
C ARG A 325 7.90 -22.22 -25.00
N ASP A 326 7.64 -23.46 -25.25
CA ASP A 326 8.16 -24.67 -24.63
C ASP A 326 9.67 -24.80 -24.91
N GLY A 327 10.46 -25.25 -23.94
CA GLY A 327 11.88 -25.49 -24.14
C GLY A 327 12.56 -25.95 -22.84
N GLY A 328 12.73 -27.26 -22.74
CA GLY A 328 13.14 -28.01 -21.58
C GLY A 328 14.57 -27.84 -21.08
N ASP A 329 14.69 -28.28 -19.85
CA ASP A 329 15.74 -29.11 -19.25
C ASP A 329 17.18 -28.58 -19.11
N ARG A 330 17.54 -28.27 -17.86
CA ARG A 330 18.65 -28.89 -17.10
C ARG A 330 18.94 -28.16 -15.81
N ALA A 331 18.71 -28.86 -14.70
CA ALA A 331 19.10 -28.48 -13.36
C ALA A 331 20.65 -28.41 -13.26
N ALA A 332 21.14 -27.24 -12.83
CA ALA A 332 22.46 -27.12 -12.21
C ALA A 332 22.23 -26.40 -10.86
N GLY A 333 22.18 -27.21 -9.80
CA GLY A 333 22.08 -26.70 -8.44
C GLY A 333 23.36 -25.95 -8.07
N ALA A 334 23.32 -24.63 -8.16
CA ALA A 334 24.30 -23.75 -7.53
C ALA A 334 23.85 -23.51 -6.10
N ALA A 335 24.60 -24.05 -5.12
CA ALA A 335 24.39 -23.74 -3.71
C ALA A 335 24.63 -22.25 -3.47
N CYS A 336 23.71 -21.55 -2.79
CA CYS A 336 23.91 -20.20 -2.28
C CYS A 336 25.15 -20.19 -1.36
N ALA A 337 26.30 -19.71 -1.84
CA ALA A 337 27.42 -19.38 -1.02
C ALA A 337 27.14 -18.07 -0.28
N ASP A 338 27.35 -18.03 1.03
CA ASP A 338 27.14 -16.88 1.91
C ASP A 338 28.37 -15.93 1.80
N ASP A 339 28.61 -15.37 0.62
CA ASP A 339 29.66 -14.35 0.46
C ASP A 339 29.06 -13.00 0.78
N GLY A 340 29.17 -12.54 1.99
CA GLY A 340 28.66 -11.29 2.57
C GLY A 340 28.79 -9.97 1.75
N ARG A 341 28.76 -10.01 0.40
CA ARG A 341 28.80 -8.84 -0.48
C ARG A 341 27.45 -8.61 -1.13
N PHE A 342 26.68 -7.70 -0.54
CA PHE A 342 25.55 -7.09 -1.21
C PHE A 342 26.03 -5.91 -2.07
N PRO A 343 25.49 -5.71 -3.27
CA PRO A 343 25.64 -4.44 -3.96
C PRO A 343 24.95 -3.36 -3.09
N GLY A 344 25.68 -2.30 -2.79
CA GLY A 344 25.16 -1.16 -2.02
C GLY A 344 23.93 -0.55 -2.70
N PRO A 345 23.08 0.16 -1.95
CA PRO A 345 21.89 0.79 -2.50
C PRO A 345 22.31 1.75 -3.62
N ALA A 346 21.64 1.64 -4.76
CA ALA A 346 21.78 2.58 -5.86
C ALA A 346 21.54 4.00 -5.35
N ALA A 347 22.43 4.92 -5.70
CA ALA A 347 22.37 6.31 -5.29
C ALA A 347 21.02 6.92 -5.75
N PRO A 348 20.39 7.77 -4.93
CA PRO A 348 19.15 8.42 -5.32
C PRO A 348 19.38 9.33 -6.52
N VAL A 349 18.58 9.16 -7.55
CA VAL A 349 18.54 10.06 -8.72
C VAL A 349 18.07 11.44 -8.22
N PRO A 350 18.81 12.52 -8.44
CA PRO A 350 18.40 13.84 -7.96
C PRO A 350 17.15 14.32 -8.71
N MET A 351 16.12 14.62 -7.96
CA MET A 351 14.92 15.31 -8.46
C MET A 351 15.32 16.69 -8.96
N ARG A 352 15.23 16.94 -10.25
CA ARG A 352 15.38 18.28 -10.82
C ARG A 352 14.20 19.15 -10.41
N GLY A 353 14.49 20.09 -9.50
CA GLY A 353 13.59 21.19 -9.17
C GLY A 353 13.34 22.08 -10.38
N GLY A 354 12.09 22.48 -10.59
CA GLY A 354 11.64 23.38 -11.64
C GLY A 354 12.30 24.75 -11.55
N ILE A 355 12.76 25.22 -12.70
CA ILE A 355 13.37 26.50 -12.92
C ILE A 355 12.26 27.55 -13.01
N ALA A 356 12.23 28.51 -12.08
CA ALA A 356 11.56 29.79 -12.29
C ALA A 356 12.66 30.84 -12.55
N GLY A 357 12.70 31.35 -13.77
CA GLY A 357 13.59 32.42 -14.17
C GLY A 357 13.07 33.79 -13.74
N GLY A 358 13.99 34.67 -13.36
CA GLY A 358 13.79 36.12 -13.24
C GLY A 358 15.15 36.82 -13.22
N PRO A 359 15.26 38.06 -13.72
CA PRO A 359 16.44 38.54 -14.42
C PRO A 359 17.52 39.26 -13.55
N ALA A 360 18.68 39.41 -14.19
CA ALA A 360 19.89 40.03 -13.76
C ALA A 360 19.77 41.49 -13.32
N ALA A 361 20.57 41.86 -12.30
CA ALA A 361 21.06 43.21 -12.13
C ALA A 361 22.53 43.18 -11.70
N SER A 362 23.29 43.88 -12.44
CA SER A 362 24.71 44.17 -12.38
C SER A 362 25.14 45.02 -11.20
N GLY A 363 26.41 44.88 -10.77
CA GLY A 363 27.10 46.05 -10.21
C GLY A 363 28.13 45.75 -9.13
N LEU A 364 29.41 45.76 -9.52
CA LEU A 364 30.58 46.49 -8.97
C LEU A 364 31.11 46.17 -7.57
N ASP A 365 32.31 45.61 -7.56
CA ASP A 365 33.60 46.22 -7.12
C ASP A 365 33.87 46.42 -5.65
N GLY A 366 35.14 46.07 -5.23
CA GLY A 366 35.82 46.68 -4.09
C GLY A 366 36.43 45.72 -3.07
N SER A 367 37.60 45.19 -3.35
CA SER A 367 38.93 45.33 -2.72
C SER A 367 39.08 45.18 -1.20
N GLU A 368 40.18 44.44 -0.86
CA GLU A 368 41.14 44.63 0.28
C GLU A 368 40.63 44.31 1.70
N ALA A 369 41.32 43.71 2.56
CA ALA A 369 42.72 43.42 2.86
C ALA A 369 42.80 42.57 4.14
N MET A 370 43.83 41.75 4.22
CA MET A 370 44.74 41.42 5.33
C MET A 370 44.34 41.67 6.81
N GLY A 371 44.71 40.67 7.62
CA GLY A 371 45.01 40.85 9.06
C GLY A 371 44.88 39.53 9.84
N ASP A 372 45.88 38.75 9.88
CA ASP A 372 46.85 38.44 10.96
C ASP A 372 46.23 38.01 12.31
N GLY A 373 46.64 36.77 12.75
CA GLY A 373 46.38 36.18 14.08
C GLY A 373 47.07 36.93 15.23
N PRO A 374 47.36 36.37 16.39
CA PRO A 374 47.33 34.98 16.84
C PRO A 374 46.84 34.73 18.29
N ARG A 375 46.77 33.39 18.66
CA ARG A 375 47.08 32.77 19.98
C ARG A 375 46.26 33.12 21.25
N GLY A 376 45.93 32.06 21.96
CA GLY A 376 46.13 31.99 23.39
C GLY A 376 44.98 31.45 24.25
N ALA A 377 45.29 30.34 24.87
CA ALA A 377 44.69 29.64 26.02
C ALA A 377 43.65 28.62 25.73
#